data_46b1d5d4b33470f1ea324367c544c5e3
#
_entry.id   46b1d5d4b33470f1ea324367c544c5e3
#
_cell.length_a   1.000
_cell.length_b   1.000
_cell.length_c   1.000
_cell.angle_alpha   90.00
_cell.angle_beta   90.00
_cell.angle_gamma   90.00
#
_symmetry.space_group_name_H-M   'P 1'
#
loop_
_entity.id
_entity.type
_entity.pdbx_description
1 polymer ?
#
loop_
_entity_poly.entity_id
_entity_poly.type
_entity_poly.pdbx_seq_one_letter_code
_entity_poly.pdbx_strand_id
1 'polypeptide(L)'
;DLPDNPSVQWDTQLLASFVLKHIEANNINLVVTFDAGGVSGHANHISLYTALRYLHSERKLPEGCRVLVLESVNLLRKYISILDVFLSCLLPRDALFILTEEETEQARRAMQCHCSQLLWFRRIYMLFSRYVVINSLHLL
;
A
#
# COMPACT_ATOMS: atom_id res chain seq x y z
N ASP A 1 -19.70 3.11 -10.70
CA ASP A 1 -19.26 4.21 -9.87
C ASP A 1 -18.39 3.67 -8.74
N LEU A 2 -17.29 4.36 -8.41
CA LEU A 2 -16.36 3.99 -7.34
C LEU A 2 -16.39 5.10 -6.28
N PRO A 3 -17.33 5.06 -5.33
CA PRO A 3 -17.50 6.12 -4.35
C PRO A 3 -16.29 6.22 -3.40
N ASP A 4 -15.85 7.44 -3.12
CA ASP A 4 -14.80 7.71 -2.12
C ASP A 4 -15.39 7.60 -0.70
N ASN A 5 -15.60 6.36 -0.28
CA ASN A 5 -16.11 6.03 1.05
C ASN A 5 -15.31 4.83 1.61
N PRO A 6 -14.59 5.00 2.73
CA PRO A 6 -13.74 3.95 3.29
C PRO A 6 -14.49 2.70 3.78
N SER A 7 -15.83 2.80 3.90
CA SER A 7 -16.69 1.68 4.33
C SER A 7 -17.36 0.94 3.16
N VAL A 8 -17.19 1.43 1.93
CA VAL A 8 -17.84 0.85 0.74
C VAL A 8 -16.83 0.04 -0.07
N GLN A 9 -17.15 -1.23 -0.27
CA GLN A 9 -16.39 -2.06 -1.21
C GLN A 9 -16.77 -1.72 -2.65
N TRP A 10 -15.76 -1.64 -3.50
CA TRP A 10 -15.95 -1.44 -4.93
C TRP A 10 -16.16 -2.77 -5.65
N ASP A 11 -16.93 -2.73 -6.74
CA ASP A 11 -17.12 -3.90 -7.60
C ASP A 11 -15.77 -4.39 -8.15
N THR A 12 -15.46 -5.66 -7.90
CA THR A 12 -14.17 -6.26 -8.23
C THR A 12 -13.90 -6.28 -9.72
N GLN A 13 -14.90 -6.63 -10.54
CA GLN A 13 -14.72 -6.77 -11.99
C GLN A 13 -14.59 -5.40 -12.66
N LEU A 14 -15.41 -4.44 -12.24
CA LEU A 14 -15.33 -3.07 -12.72
C LEU A 14 -13.97 -2.45 -12.38
N LEU A 15 -13.52 -2.59 -11.13
CA LEU A 15 -12.22 -2.06 -10.69
C LEU A 15 -11.07 -2.75 -11.43
N ALA A 16 -11.12 -4.07 -11.57
CA ALA A 16 -10.13 -4.85 -12.30
C ALA A 16 -10.01 -4.40 -13.76
N SER A 17 -11.15 -4.10 -14.42
CA SER A 17 -11.15 -3.60 -15.80
C SER A 17 -10.44 -2.25 -15.93
N PHE A 18 -10.66 -1.33 -15.00
CA PHE A 18 -9.99 -0.02 -15.00
C PHE A 18 -8.49 -0.15 -14.75
N VAL A 19 -8.12 -0.97 -13.77
CA VAL A 19 -6.71 -1.22 -13.43
C VAL A 19 -5.99 -1.88 -14.60
N LEU A 20 -6.56 -2.92 -15.19
CA LEU A 20 -5.96 -3.62 -16.33
C LEU A 20 -5.76 -2.69 -17.52
N LYS A 21 -6.80 -1.93 -17.89
CA LYS A 21 -6.70 -0.93 -18.96
C LYS A 21 -5.57 0.07 -18.73
N HIS A 22 -5.38 0.51 -17.47
CA HIS A 22 -4.31 1.45 -17.12
C HIS A 22 -2.93 0.80 -17.22
N ILE A 23 -2.78 -0.45 -16.77
CA ILE A 23 -1.55 -1.23 -16.87
C ILE A 23 -1.13 -1.40 -18.34
N GLU A 24 -2.05 -1.81 -19.18
CA GLU A 24 -1.83 -2.03 -20.61
C GLU A 24 -1.48 -0.73 -21.35
N ALA A 25 -2.28 0.33 -21.14
CA ALA A 25 -2.09 1.61 -21.80
C ALA A 25 -0.74 2.28 -21.49
N ASN A 26 -0.14 1.99 -20.35
CA ASN A 26 1.11 2.61 -19.90
C ASN A 26 2.30 1.60 -19.85
N ASN A 27 2.12 0.38 -20.35
CA ASN A 27 3.14 -0.68 -20.34
C ASN A 27 3.74 -0.90 -18.94
N ILE A 28 2.88 -0.94 -17.91
CA ILE A 28 3.31 -1.10 -16.52
C ILE A 28 3.77 -2.54 -16.27
N ASN A 29 4.99 -2.70 -15.76
CA ASN A 29 5.58 -4.00 -15.45
C ASN A 29 5.66 -4.29 -13.94
N LEU A 30 5.37 -3.30 -13.10
CA LEU A 30 5.32 -3.45 -11.65
C LEU A 30 4.16 -2.64 -11.06
N VAL A 31 3.30 -3.31 -10.33
CA VAL A 31 2.21 -2.70 -9.57
C VAL A 31 2.49 -2.88 -8.09
N VAL A 32 2.35 -1.81 -7.32
CA VAL A 32 2.41 -1.85 -5.86
C VAL A 32 1.03 -1.50 -5.32
N THR A 33 0.51 -2.33 -4.43
CA THR A 33 -0.82 -2.14 -3.85
C THR A 33 -0.86 -2.54 -2.38
N PHE A 34 -2.04 -2.48 -1.80
CA PHE A 34 -2.31 -2.97 -0.44
C PHE A 34 -2.44 -4.50 -0.41
N ASP A 35 -2.29 -5.08 0.76
CA ASP A 35 -2.67 -6.48 1.03
C ASP A 35 -4.16 -6.60 1.44
N ALA A 36 -4.57 -7.80 1.83
CA ALA A 36 -5.94 -8.09 2.28
C ALA A 36 -6.37 -7.29 3.53
N GLY A 37 -5.42 -6.77 4.30
CA GLY A 37 -5.67 -5.92 5.48
C GLY A 37 -5.86 -4.44 5.14
N GLY A 38 -5.47 -4.00 3.93
CA GLY A 38 -5.63 -2.63 3.46
C GLY A 38 -4.96 -1.58 4.33
N VAL A 39 -3.90 -1.95 5.07
CA VAL A 39 -3.14 -1.12 6.05
C VAL A 39 -3.98 -0.64 7.22
N SER A 40 -5.18 -0.16 6.98
CA SER A 40 -6.09 0.44 7.98
C SER A 40 -7.51 -0.15 7.93
N GLY A 41 -7.72 -1.23 7.18
CA GLY A 41 -9.04 -1.86 7.03
C GLY A 41 -10.04 -1.08 6.16
N HIS A 42 -9.57 -0.10 5.37
CA HIS A 42 -10.44 0.64 4.46
C HIS A 42 -10.93 -0.26 3.32
N ALA A 43 -12.23 -0.30 3.09
CA ALA A 43 -12.85 -1.16 2.11
C ALA A 43 -12.35 -0.90 0.68
N ASN A 44 -12.08 0.35 0.32
CA ASN A 44 -11.51 0.72 -0.98
C ASN A 44 -10.06 0.21 -1.17
N HIS A 45 -9.22 0.21 -0.12
CA HIS A 45 -7.88 -0.37 -0.18
C HIS A 45 -7.94 -1.89 -0.38
N ILE A 46 -8.83 -2.57 0.37
CA ILE A 46 -9.07 -4.01 0.25
C ILE A 46 -9.64 -4.36 -1.13
N SER A 47 -10.49 -3.49 -1.70
CA SER A 47 -11.02 -3.69 -3.06
C SER A 47 -9.93 -3.68 -4.12
N LEU A 48 -8.92 -2.80 -4.00
CA LEU A 48 -7.76 -2.78 -4.91
C LEU A 48 -6.97 -4.08 -4.85
N TYR A 49 -6.71 -4.60 -3.65
CA TYR A 49 -6.08 -5.90 -3.47
C TYR A 49 -6.90 -7.01 -4.13
N THR A 50 -8.20 -7.04 -3.88
CA THR A 50 -9.12 -8.05 -4.43
C THR A 50 -9.15 -8.04 -5.95
N ALA A 51 -9.20 -6.84 -6.56
CA ALA A 51 -9.18 -6.68 -8.00
C ALA A 51 -7.87 -7.18 -8.64
N LEU A 52 -6.72 -6.85 -8.06
CA LEU A 52 -5.42 -7.30 -8.56
C LEU A 52 -5.21 -8.81 -8.34
N ARG A 53 -5.66 -9.34 -7.20
CA ARG A 53 -5.67 -10.78 -6.96
C ARG A 53 -6.53 -11.53 -7.98
N TYR A 54 -7.70 -10.98 -8.33
CA TYR A 54 -8.54 -11.53 -9.38
C TYR A 54 -7.81 -11.53 -10.73
N LEU A 55 -7.22 -10.41 -11.15
CA LEU A 55 -6.46 -10.33 -12.41
C LEU A 55 -5.28 -11.32 -12.44
N HIS A 56 -4.58 -11.48 -11.33
CA HIS A 56 -3.47 -12.41 -11.20
C HIS A 56 -3.94 -13.87 -11.28
N SER A 57 -4.98 -14.25 -10.52
CA SER A 57 -5.51 -15.62 -10.50
C SER A 57 -6.09 -16.06 -11.86
N GLU A 58 -6.70 -15.13 -12.58
CA GLU A 58 -7.25 -15.34 -13.91
C GLU A 58 -6.21 -15.20 -15.03
N ARG A 59 -4.93 -14.97 -14.69
CA ARG A 59 -3.83 -14.76 -15.64
C ARG A 59 -4.11 -13.66 -16.67
N LYS A 60 -4.80 -12.61 -16.24
CA LYS A 60 -5.18 -11.47 -17.10
C LYS A 60 -4.15 -10.34 -17.12
N LEU A 61 -3.18 -10.36 -16.20
CA LEU A 61 -2.09 -9.39 -16.21
C LEU A 61 -1.17 -9.63 -17.42
N PRO A 62 -0.63 -8.56 -18.04
CA PRO A 62 0.36 -8.69 -19.10
C PRO A 62 1.58 -9.50 -18.66
N GLU A 63 2.20 -10.19 -19.62
CA GLU A 63 3.40 -10.97 -19.35
C GLU A 63 4.52 -10.09 -18.75
N GLY A 64 5.14 -10.58 -17.67
CA GLY A 64 6.18 -9.84 -16.96
C GLY A 64 5.67 -8.78 -15.98
N CYS A 65 4.37 -8.49 -15.95
CA CYS A 65 3.79 -7.58 -14.94
C CYS A 65 3.72 -8.28 -13.57
N ARG A 66 4.44 -7.74 -12.60
CA ARG A 66 4.48 -8.23 -11.22
C ARG A 66 3.65 -7.34 -10.30
N VAL A 67 3.06 -7.95 -9.27
CA VAL A 67 2.30 -7.24 -8.25
C VAL A 67 2.96 -7.46 -6.89
N LEU A 68 3.31 -6.37 -6.22
CA LEU A 68 3.77 -6.36 -4.84
C LEU A 68 2.67 -5.81 -3.94
N VAL A 69 2.45 -6.46 -2.81
CA VAL A 69 1.47 -6.05 -1.82
C VAL A 69 2.15 -5.59 -0.54
N LEU A 70 1.74 -4.42 -0.05
CA LEU A 70 2.26 -3.82 1.18
C LEU A 70 1.69 -4.57 2.40
N GLU A 71 2.57 -5.10 3.23
CA GLU A 71 2.21 -5.83 4.45
C GLU A 71 1.45 -4.96 5.44
N SER A 72 0.23 -5.34 5.78
CA SER A 72 -0.51 -4.78 6.91
C SER A 72 0.00 -5.37 8.22
N VAL A 73 0.49 -4.53 9.10
CA VAL A 73 0.98 -4.96 10.41
C VAL A 73 -0.02 -4.68 11.52
N ASN A 74 0.08 -5.42 12.62
CA ASN A 74 -0.75 -5.17 13.79
C ASN A 74 -0.49 -3.78 14.41
N LEU A 75 -1.39 -3.34 15.28
CA LEU A 75 -1.38 -1.98 15.84
C LEU A 75 -0.08 -1.66 16.59
N LEU A 76 0.50 -2.62 17.31
CA LEU A 76 1.76 -2.43 18.04
C LEU A 76 2.90 -2.16 17.06
N ARG A 77 3.11 -3.05 16.08
CA ARG A 77 4.14 -2.88 15.05
C ARG A 77 3.96 -1.60 14.23
N LYS A 78 2.70 -1.16 14.04
CA LYS A 78 2.37 0.06 13.28
C LYS A 78 2.95 1.31 13.91
N TYR A 79 3.08 1.37 15.25
CA TYR A 79 3.47 2.58 15.99
C TYR A 79 4.81 2.47 16.73
N ILE A 80 5.57 1.41 16.55
CA ILE A 80 6.93 1.29 17.12
C ILE A 80 8.03 1.81 16.18
N SER A 81 7.64 2.34 15.01
CA SER A 81 8.52 3.03 14.05
C SER A 81 9.84 2.27 13.81
N ILE A 82 10.96 2.87 14.13
CA ILE A 82 12.31 2.34 13.90
C ILE A 82 12.56 0.99 14.62
N LEU A 83 11.90 0.72 15.73
CA LEU A 83 12.05 -0.57 16.44
C LEU A 83 11.51 -1.74 15.62
N ASP A 84 10.56 -1.51 14.74
CA ASP A 84 10.05 -2.55 13.83
C ASP A 84 11.07 -2.96 12.75
N VAL A 85 12.12 -2.18 12.52
CA VAL A 85 13.21 -2.53 11.58
C VAL A 85 13.83 -3.88 11.98
N PHE A 86 14.14 -4.08 13.26
CA PHE A 86 14.72 -5.32 13.75
C PHE A 86 13.79 -6.52 13.54
N LEU A 87 12.50 -6.37 13.89
CA LEU A 87 11.50 -7.42 13.67
C LEU A 87 11.32 -7.69 12.19
N SER A 88 11.24 -6.64 11.38
CA SER A 88 11.08 -6.75 9.95
C SER A 88 12.30 -7.39 9.28
N CYS A 89 13.51 -7.21 9.77
CA CYS A 89 14.70 -7.89 9.25
C CYS A 89 14.71 -9.40 9.51
N LEU A 90 13.96 -9.89 10.46
CA LEU A 90 13.89 -11.30 10.83
C LEU A 90 12.75 -12.07 10.14
N LEU A 91 11.78 -11.38 9.57
CA LEU A 91 10.61 -12.00 8.94
C LEU A 91 10.83 -12.22 7.44
N PRO A 92 10.33 -13.32 6.87
CA PRO A 92 10.41 -13.57 5.42
C PRO A 92 9.57 -12.55 4.64
N ARG A 93 10.11 -12.06 3.52
CA ARG A 93 9.45 -11.12 2.63
C ARG A 93 10.17 -11.09 1.28
N ASP A 94 9.49 -10.59 0.24
CA ASP A 94 10.08 -10.52 -1.11
C ASP A 94 10.83 -9.20 -1.32
N ALA A 95 10.37 -8.10 -0.70
CA ALA A 95 11.06 -6.82 -0.74
C ALA A 95 10.92 -6.05 0.58
N LEU A 96 11.99 -5.37 0.98
CA LEU A 96 12.04 -4.51 2.16
C LEU A 96 12.62 -3.16 1.78
N PHE A 97 11.87 -2.10 2.07
CA PHE A 97 12.32 -0.73 1.92
C PHE A 97 12.50 -0.12 3.32
N ILE A 98 13.72 0.28 3.62
CA ILE A 98 14.06 1.03 4.83
C ILE A 98 14.48 2.41 4.36
N LEU A 99 13.74 3.43 4.74
CA LEU A 99 13.97 4.80 4.33
C LEU A 99 15.10 5.40 5.17
N THR A 100 15.97 6.13 4.50
CA THR A 100 16.96 6.99 5.16
C THR A 100 16.25 8.15 5.88
N GLU A 101 16.99 8.88 6.70
CA GLU A 101 16.47 10.07 7.37
C GLU A 101 16.01 11.13 6.34
N GLU A 102 16.77 11.29 5.26
CA GLU A 102 16.48 12.24 4.18
C GLU A 102 15.20 11.87 3.42
N GLU A 103 15.02 10.60 3.08
CA GLU A 103 13.80 10.09 2.42
C GLU A 103 12.58 10.18 3.34
N THR A 104 12.75 9.91 4.63
CA THR A 104 11.71 10.06 5.65
C THR A 104 11.25 11.52 5.75
N GLU A 105 12.19 12.46 5.73
CA GLU A 105 11.88 13.90 5.75
C GLU A 105 11.19 14.34 4.44
N GLN A 106 11.58 13.78 3.31
CA GLN A 106 10.90 14.01 2.03
C GLN A 106 9.45 13.54 2.06
N ALA A 107 9.18 12.37 2.64
CA ALA A 107 7.82 11.86 2.83
C ALA A 107 6.98 12.77 3.74
N ARG A 108 7.59 13.30 4.82
CA ARG A 108 6.93 14.27 5.70
C ARG A 108 6.59 15.58 4.99
N ARG A 109 7.51 16.11 4.18
CA ARG A 109 7.28 17.31 3.37
C ARG A 109 6.18 17.09 2.34
N ALA A 110 6.15 15.94 1.67
CA ALA A 110 5.09 15.59 0.74
C ALA A 110 3.71 15.59 1.43
N MET A 111 3.61 15.04 2.65
CA MET A 111 2.37 15.08 3.42
C MET A 111 1.98 16.50 3.82
N GLN A 112 2.91 17.41 4.07
CA GLN A 112 2.62 18.81 4.39
C GLN A 112 1.93 19.57 3.25
N CYS A 113 2.14 19.13 1.99
CA CYS A 113 1.44 19.68 0.83
C CYS A 113 -0.07 19.35 0.84
N HIS A 114 -0.49 18.33 1.58
CA HIS A 114 -1.89 17.91 1.73
C HIS A 114 -2.54 18.54 2.99
N CYS A 115 -2.60 19.88 3.04
CA CYS A 115 -3.05 20.63 4.21
C CYS A 115 -4.42 20.21 4.74
N SER A 116 -5.37 19.90 3.83
CA SER A 116 -6.72 19.43 4.20
C SER A 116 -6.73 18.08 4.92
N GLN A 117 -5.70 17.27 4.70
CA GLN A 117 -5.55 15.93 5.27
C GLN A 117 -4.63 15.91 6.50
N LEU A 118 -3.84 16.97 6.74
CA LEU A 118 -2.86 17.05 7.81
C LEU A 118 -3.48 17.50 9.14
N LEU A 119 -4.45 16.74 9.63
CA LEU A 119 -5.05 16.91 10.95
C LEU A 119 -4.03 16.56 12.05
N TRP A 120 -4.28 17.03 13.29
CA TRP A 120 -3.37 16.84 14.43
C TRP A 120 -2.97 15.38 14.65
N PHE A 121 -3.91 14.44 14.57
CA PHE A 121 -3.64 13.00 14.74
C PHE A 121 -2.78 12.41 13.61
N ARG A 122 -2.88 12.96 12.38
CA ARG A 122 -2.00 12.54 11.27
C ARG A 122 -0.57 13.03 11.45
N ARG A 123 -0.37 14.17 12.10
CA ARG A 123 0.99 14.63 12.48
C ARG A 123 1.63 13.65 13.46
N ILE A 124 0.88 13.19 14.45
CA ILE A 124 1.32 12.14 15.38
C ILE A 124 1.60 10.82 14.62
N TYR A 125 0.69 10.43 13.72
CA TYR A 125 0.89 9.27 12.87
C TYR A 125 2.21 9.34 12.09
N MET A 126 2.54 10.47 11.46
CA MET A 126 3.77 10.67 10.71
C MET A 126 5.05 10.59 11.57
N LEU A 127 4.93 10.80 12.88
CA LEU A 127 6.07 10.67 13.79
C LEU A 127 6.32 9.21 14.21
N PHE A 128 5.27 8.45 14.44
CA PHE A 128 5.35 7.12 15.05
C PHE A 128 5.06 5.95 14.09
N SER A 129 4.50 6.22 12.90
CA SER A 129 4.16 5.15 11.97
C SER A 129 5.40 4.50 11.36
N ARG A 130 5.46 3.17 11.44
CA ARG A 130 6.48 2.39 10.74
C ARG A 130 6.50 2.65 9.22
N TYR A 131 5.34 2.86 8.62
CA TYR A 131 5.21 3.05 7.17
C TYR A 131 5.93 4.29 6.63
N VAL A 132 6.33 5.21 7.50
CA VAL A 132 7.17 6.37 7.18
C VAL A 132 8.64 6.00 7.16
N VAL A 133 9.03 4.88 7.77
CA VAL A 133 10.43 4.46 7.93
C VAL A 133 10.70 3.14 7.22
N ILE A 134 9.77 2.17 7.30
CA ILE A 134 9.99 0.82 6.79
C ILE A 134 8.73 0.26 6.15
N ASN A 135 8.88 -0.36 4.98
CA ASN A 135 7.80 -0.99 4.24
C ASN A 135 8.23 -2.39 3.78
N SER A 136 7.47 -3.39 4.18
CA SER A 136 7.64 -4.78 3.77
C SER A 136 6.62 -5.10 2.67
N LEU A 137 7.05 -5.74 1.60
CA LEU A 137 6.20 -6.14 0.50
C LEU A 137 6.38 -7.62 0.16
N HIS A 138 5.30 -8.22 -0.30
CA HIS A 138 5.26 -9.60 -0.78
C HIS A 138 4.76 -9.65 -2.21
N LEU A 139 5.22 -10.63 -2.97
CA LEU A 139 4.64 -10.95 -4.28
C LEU A 139 3.22 -11.50 -4.09
N LEU A 140 2.34 -11.10 -4.98
CA LEU A 140 0.95 -11.59 -5.00
C LEU A 140 0.87 -12.97 -5.66
#